data_06eeb1b0ee3bb661b0798371fa8936e5
#
_entry.id   06eeb1b0ee3bb661b0798371fa8936e5
#
_cell.length_a   1.000
_cell.length_b   1.000
_cell.length_c   1.000
_cell.angle_alpha   90.00
_cell.angle_beta   90.00
_cell.angle_gamma   90.00
#
_symmetry.space_group_name_H-M   'P 1'
#
loop_
_entity.id
_entity.type
_entity.pdbx_description
1 polymer ?
#
loop_
_entity_poly.entity_id
_entity_poly.type
_entity_poly.pdbx_seq_one_letter_code
_entity_poly.pdbx_strand_id
1 'polypeptide(L)'
;MIGEQLFRLGHGPEAADHDTLVFTVTVADEPEWVVDFAEMLATLLDNERAERRPPSQSSVWRIEPDVVLTPRDAFLRGRRRVPIREAVGEVSAEQFCPYPPGVPLLAPGERVTKDSLDAIRAASRFCRIAYCSDPSLETMLIVDQ
;
A
#
# COMPACT_ATOMS: atom_id res chain seq x y z
N MET A 1 -3.23 15.77 6.20
CA MET A 1 -4.09 14.64 5.74
C MET A 1 -4.99 14.23 6.90
N ILE A 2 -6.28 13.95 6.66
CA ILE A 2 -7.27 13.66 7.73
C ILE A 2 -6.81 12.49 8.63
N GLY A 3 -6.28 11.41 8.06
CA GLY A 3 -5.77 10.29 8.85
C GLY A 3 -4.65 10.67 9.83
N GLU A 4 -3.82 11.64 9.50
CA GLU A 4 -2.76 12.13 10.38
C GLU A 4 -3.32 12.99 11.53
N GLN A 5 -4.37 13.76 11.25
CA GLN A 5 -5.07 14.53 12.29
C GLN A 5 -5.78 13.59 13.27
N LEU A 6 -6.46 12.56 12.76
CA LEU A 6 -7.09 11.53 13.57
C LEU A 6 -6.09 10.79 14.46
N PHE A 7 -4.92 10.45 13.90
CA PHE A 7 -3.85 9.81 14.67
C PHE A 7 -3.38 10.69 15.85
N ARG A 8 -3.24 12.01 15.63
CA ARG A 8 -2.87 12.97 16.68
C ARG A 8 -3.96 13.12 17.76
N LEU A 9 -5.22 12.87 17.38
CA LEU A 9 -6.35 12.86 18.30
C LEU A 9 -6.53 11.53 19.05
N GLY A 10 -5.66 10.54 18.78
CA GLY A 10 -5.73 9.22 19.40
C GLY A 10 -6.63 8.21 18.68
N HIS A 11 -7.16 8.57 17.50
CA HIS A 11 -8.07 7.75 16.71
C HIS A 11 -7.41 7.32 15.38
N GLY A 12 -6.37 6.49 15.47
CA GLY A 12 -5.69 5.98 14.27
C GLY A 12 -6.60 5.09 13.43
N PRO A 13 -6.74 5.33 12.11
CA PRO A 13 -7.43 4.39 11.24
C PRO A 13 -6.63 3.09 11.10
N GLU A 14 -7.33 1.98 10.96
CA GLU A 14 -6.74 0.66 10.62
C GLU A 14 -6.09 0.69 9.24
N ALA A 15 -6.77 1.31 8.29
CA ALA A 15 -6.23 1.56 6.97
C ALA A 15 -6.70 2.92 6.44
N ALA A 16 -5.87 3.57 5.64
CA ALA A 16 -6.18 4.83 4.98
C ALA A 16 -5.58 4.86 3.58
N ASP A 17 -6.34 5.30 2.61
CA ASP A 17 -5.86 5.67 1.30
C ASP A 17 -6.34 7.08 0.92
N HIS A 18 -6.30 7.43 -0.37
CA HIS A 18 -6.70 8.75 -0.83
C HIS A 18 -8.19 9.08 -0.63
N ASP A 19 -9.04 8.07 -0.60
CA ASP A 19 -10.49 8.21 -0.64
C ASP A 19 -11.20 7.44 0.47
N THR A 20 -10.46 6.65 1.25
CA THR A 20 -11.04 5.71 2.20
C THR A 20 -10.30 5.77 3.54
N LEU A 21 -11.06 5.77 4.61
CA LEU A 21 -10.60 5.53 5.97
C LEU A 21 -11.35 4.30 6.50
N VAL A 22 -10.63 3.35 7.03
CA VAL A 22 -11.20 2.14 7.62
C VAL A 22 -10.94 2.14 9.12
N PHE A 23 -11.98 1.89 9.90
CA PHE A 23 -11.91 1.74 11.35
C PHE A 23 -12.50 0.40 11.74
N THR A 24 -11.93 -0.22 12.76
CA THR A 24 -12.44 -1.45 13.33
C THR A 24 -13.20 -1.13 14.60
N VAL A 25 -14.47 -1.54 14.67
CA VAL A 25 -15.29 -1.49 15.90
C VAL A 25 -15.39 -2.89 16.44
N THR A 26 -15.13 -3.07 17.73
CA THR A 26 -15.09 -4.35 18.40
C THR A 26 -16.14 -4.43 19.51
N VAL A 27 -16.30 -5.62 20.08
CA VAL A 27 -17.18 -5.83 21.23
C VAL A 27 -16.71 -5.14 22.53
N ALA A 28 -15.49 -4.62 22.51
CA ALA A 28 -14.90 -3.87 23.65
C ALA A 28 -15.18 -2.37 23.57
N ASP A 29 -15.69 -1.88 22.45
CA ASP A 29 -15.98 -0.47 22.26
C ASP A 29 -17.38 -0.16 22.77
N GLU A 30 -17.49 0.84 23.64
CA GLU A 30 -18.77 1.30 24.15
C GLU A 30 -19.55 2.04 23.04
N PRO A 31 -20.86 1.79 22.89
CA PRO A 31 -21.67 2.39 21.83
C PRO A 31 -21.59 3.94 21.79
N GLU A 32 -21.54 4.56 22.96
CA GLU A 32 -21.43 6.02 23.09
C GLU A 32 -20.14 6.53 22.47
N TRP A 33 -19.02 5.86 22.66
CA TRP A 33 -17.73 6.24 22.07
C TRP A 33 -17.74 6.15 20.55
N VAL A 34 -18.44 5.17 20.02
CA VAL A 34 -18.57 5.01 18.56
C VAL A 34 -19.37 6.16 17.96
N VAL A 35 -20.45 6.60 18.66
CA VAL A 35 -21.26 7.75 18.24
C VAL A 35 -20.44 9.04 18.33
N ASP A 36 -19.78 9.29 19.45
CA ASP A 36 -18.94 10.49 19.65
C ASP A 36 -17.82 10.57 18.60
N PHE A 37 -17.19 9.43 18.31
CA PHE A 37 -16.19 9.33 17.24
C PHE A 37 -16.78 9.68 15.87
N ALA A 38 -17.95 9.15 15.54
CA ALA A 38 -18.62 9.43 14.26
C ALA A 38 -18.97 10.92 14.10
N GLU A 39 -19.44 11.58 15.16
CA GLU A 39 -19.74 13.02 15.17
C GLU A 39 -18.47 13.88 15.03
N MET A 40 -17.41 13.51 15.75
CA MET A 40 -16.09 14.14 15.61
C MET A 40 -15.55 14.00 14.19
N LEU A 41 -15.61 12.80 13.63
CA LEU A 41 -15.15 12.51 12.25
C LEU A 41 -15.95 13.32 11.23
N ALA A 42 -17.28 13.39 11.38
CA ALA A 42 -18.14 14.19 10.51
C ALA A 42 -17.73 15.67 10.53
N THR A 43 -17.50 16.21 11.73
CA THR A 43 -17.05 17.60 11.91
C THR A 43 -15.68 17.84 11.27
N LEU A 44 -14.75 16.92 11.43
CA LEU A 44 -13.42 17.00 10.83
C LEU A 44 -13.50 17.00 9.30
N LEU A 45 -14.31 16.11 8.73
CA LEU A 45 -14.53 16.00 7.29
C LEU A 45 -15.20 17.25 6.72
N ASP A 46 -16.15 17.85 7.45
CA ASP A 46 -16.82 19.08 7.00
C ASP A 46 -15.86 20.29 6.99
N ASN A 47 -14.95 20.37 7.95
CA ASN A 47 -13.95 21.42 8.01
C ASN A 47 -12.89 21.31 6.91
N GLU A 48 -12.63 20.11 6.42
CA GLU A 48 -11.62 19.83 5.39
C GLU A 48 -12.25 19.72 3.98
N ARG A 49 -13.54 20.07 3.82
CA ARG A 49 -14.21 20.03 2.51
C ARG A 49 -13.49 20.92 1.52
N ALA A 50 -13.04 20.29 0.42
CA ALA A 50 -12.46 20.93 -0.74
C ALA A 50 -13.32 20.67 -1.99
N GLU A 51 -12.89 21.18 -3.14
CA GLU A 51 -13.53 20.85 -4.41
C GLU A 51 -13.53 19.33 -4.65
N ARG A 52 -14.68 18.84 -5.16
CA ARG A 52 -14.86 17.41 -5.41
C ARG A 52 -13.90 16.95 -6.51
N ARG A 53 -12.91 16.17 -6.15
CA ARG A 53 -12.03 15.50 -7.11
C ARG A 53 -12.65 14.17 -7.59
N PRO A 54 -12.32 13.72 -8.82
CA PRO A 54 -12.70 12.36 -9.22
C PRO A 54 -12.10 11.35 -8.24
N PRO A 55 -12.81 10.22 -7.96
CA PRO A 55 -12.29 9.16 -7.11
C PRO A 55 -10.91 8.72 -7.61
N SER A 56 -9.96 8.65 -6.72
CA SER A 56 -8.67 8.05 -7.02
C SER A 56 -8.88 6.55 -7.20
N GLN A 57 -9.08 6.12 -8.43
CA GLN A 57 -9.07 4.69 -8.70
C GLN A 57 -7.65 4.20 -8.48
N SER A 58 -7.40 3.61 -7.32
CA SER A 58 -6.18 2.85 -7.12
C SER A 58 -6.11 1.77 -8.20
N SER A 59 -5.26 1.97 -9.19
CA SER A 59 -5.01 0.99 -10.26
C SER A 59 -4.47 -0.33 -9.70
N VAL A 60 -4.04 -0.33 -8.47
CA VAL A 60 -3.45 -1.41 -7.70
C VAL A 60 -4.34 -2.66 -7.70
N TRP A 61 -5.63 -2.49 -7.45
CA TRP A 61 -6.61 -3.59 -7.41
C TRP A 61 -6.95 -4.17 -8.79
N ARG A 62 -6.42 -3.59 -9.86
CA ARG A 62 -6.68 -4.00 -11.25
C ARG A 62 -5.50 -4.71 -11.89
N ILE A 63 -4.35 -4.75 -11.23
CA ILE A 63 -3.18 -5.44 -11.72
C ILE A 63 -3.34 -6.92 -11.35
N GLU A 64 -3.57 -7.74 -12.36
CA GLU A 64 -3.59 -9.19 -12.16
C GLU A 64 -2.16 -9.70 -11.93
N PRO A 65 -1.89 -10.40 -10.82
CA PRO A 65 -0.56 -10.90 -10.52
C PRO A 65 -0.18 -12.06 -11.47
N ASP A 66 0.99 -11.99 -12.08
CA ASP A 66 1.58 -13.10 -12.83
C ASP A 66 2.46 -13.94 -11.89
N VAL A 67 1.83 -14.93 -11.25
CA VAL A 67 2.49 -15.79 -10.26
C VAL A 67 3.29 -16.89 -10.97
N VAL A 68 4.62 -16.80 -10.90
CA VAL A 68 5.57 -17.76 -11.51
C VAL A 68 6.06 -18.77 -10.47
N LEU A 69 6.28 -18.33 -9.24
CA LEU A 69 6.76 -19.13 -8.13
C LEU A 69 5.89 -18.88 -6.90
N THR A 70 5.88 -19.83 -5.97
CA THR A 70 5.32 -19.50 -4.65
C THR A 70 6.24 -18.48 -3.94
N PRO A 71 5.71 -17.64 -3.04
CA PRO A 71 6.53 -16.72 -2.27
C PRO A 71 7.66 -17.43 -1.49
N ARG A 72 7.39 -18.63 -0.98
CA ARG A 72 8.37 -19.47 -0.30
C ARG A 72 9.52 -19.87 -1.25
N ASP A 73 9.19 -20.34 -2.46
CA ASP A 73 10.19 -20.79 -3.40
C ASP A 73 11.06 -19.62 -3.89
N ALA A 74 10.45 -18.47 -4.15
CA ALA A 74 11.16 -17.25 -4.49
C ALA A 74 12.11 -16.79 -3.36
N PHE A 75 11.67 -16.90 -2.11
CA PHE A 75 12.47 -16.52 -0.95
C PHE A 75 13.68 -17.42 -0.70
N LEU A 76 13.56 -18.74 -0.98
CA LEU A 76 14.60 -19.74 -0.75
C LEU A 76 15.60 -19.85 -1.89
N ARG A 77 15.32 -19.30 -3.08
CA ARG A 77 16.23 -19.29 -4.21
C ARG A 77 17.32 -18.24 -4.08
N GLY A 78 18.38 -18.38 -4.87
CA GLY A 78 19.36 -17.33 -5.09
C GLY A 78 18.69 -16.06 -5.61
N ARG A 79 19.24 -14.91 -5.27
CA ARG A 79 18.71 -13.62 -5.68
C ARG A 79 19.82 -12.66 -6.06
N ARG A 80 19.57 -11.83 -7.04
CA ARG A 80 20.49 -10.79 -7.50
C ARG A 80 19.82 -9.43 -7.54
N ARG A 81 20.61 -8.39 -7.36
CA ARG A 81 20.13 -7.00 -7.41
C ARG A 81 20.26 -6.49 -8.85
N VAL A 82 19.21 -5.83 -9.32
CA VAL A 82 19.19 -5.18 -10.63
C VAL A 82 18.62 -3.77 -10.55
N PRO A 83 18.95 -2.87 -11.46
CA PRO A 83 18.22 -1.62 -11.62
C PRO A 83 16.74 -1.90 -11.84
N ILE A 84 15.86 -1.18 -11.13
CA ILE A 84 14.42 -1.46 -11.16
C ILE A 84 13.83 -1.37 -12.60
N ARG A 85 14.40 -0.49 -13.43
CA ARG A 85 13.97 -0.34 -14.85
C ARG A 85 14.29 -1.57 -15.72
N GLU A 86 15.24 -2.40 -15.31
CA GLU A 86 15.71 -3.58 -16.02
C GLU A 86 15.04 -4.86 -15.50
N ALA A 87 14.18 -4.75 -14.48
CA ALA A 87 13.55 -5.89 -13.84
C ALA A 87 12.30 -6.41 -14.59
N VAL A 88 11.77 -5.67 -15.56
CA VAL A 88 10.57 -6.10 -16.30
C VAL A 88 10.79 -7.44 -16.97
N GLY A 89 9.90 -8.39 -16.70
CA GLY A 89 9.98 -9.77 -17.20
C GLY A 89 10.67 -10.75 -16.23
N GLU A 90 11.43 -10.25 -15.26
CA GLU A 90 12.07 -11.04 -14.21
C GLU A 90 11.08 -11.42 -13.10
N VAL A 91 11.46 -12.34 -12.23
CA VAL A 91 10.66 -12.77 -11.09
C VAL A 91 11.12 -12.03 -9.82
N SER A 92 10.22 -11.36 -9.13
CA SER A 92 10.56 -10.64 -7.90
C SER A 92 11.00 -11.59 -6.79
N ALA A 93 12.08 -11.24 -6.10
CA ALA A 93 12.53 -11.90 -4.87
C ALA A 93 12.18 -11.12 -3.60
N GLU A 94 11.51 -9.98 -3.75
CA GLU A 94 11.11 -9.13 -2.63
C GLU A 94 9.70 -8.57 -2.82
N GLN A 95 9.17 -7.99 -1.75
CA GLN A 95 7.83 -7.44 -1.71
C GLN A 95 7.87 -5.92 -1.81
N PHE A 96 6.93 -5.36 -2.56
CA PHE A 96 6.68 -3.92 -2.61
C PHE A 96 5.28 -3.64 -2.09
N CYS A 97 5.21 -3.03 -0.94
CA CYS A 97 3.97 -2.85 -0.20
C CYS A 97 3.81 -1.39 0.22
N PRO A 98 2.87 -0.64 -0.38
CA PRO A 98 2.55 0.69 0.12
C PRO A 98 1.95 0.60 1.52
N TYR A 99 2.43 1.43 2.43
CA TYR A 99 1.92 1.45 3.79
C TYR A 99 1.58 2.88 4.22
N PRO A 100 0.36 3.12 4.70
CA PRO A 100 -0.83 2.26 4.70
C PRO A 100 -1.39 2.01 3.28
N PRO A 101 -2.25 0.99 3.02
CA PRO A 101 -2.81 0.01 3.95
C PRO A 101 -1.98 -1.25 4.18
N GLY A 102 -0.92 -1.49 3.43
CA GLY A 102 -0.10 -2.67 3.59
C GLY A 102 -0.46 -3.83 2.64
N VAL A 103 -1.10 -3.54 1.52
CA VAL A 103 -1.39 -4.53 0.46
C VAL A 103 -0.26 -4.54 -0.57
N PRO A 104 0.34 -5.70 -0.84
CA PRO A 104 1.41 -5.78 -1.83
C PRO A 104 0.98 -5.38 -3.24
N LEU A 105 1.80 -4.59 -3.92
CA LEU A 105 1.72 -4.29 -5.35
C LEU A 105 2.47 -5.30 -6.19
N LEU A 106 3.47 -5.91 -5.58
CA LEU A 106 4.30 -6.94 -6.15
C LEU A 106 4.79 -7.81 -5.00
N ALA A 107 4.56 -9.12 -5.08
CA ALA A 107 4.98 -10.10 -4.10
C ALA A 107 6.16 -10.95 -4.61
N PRO A 108 6.94 -11.58 -3.71
CA PRO A 108 7.96 -12.53 -4.10
C PRO A 108 7.34 -13.68 -4.91
N GLY A 109 7.96 -14.01 -6.04
CA GLY A 109 7.48 -15.06 -6.94
C GLY A 109 6.60 -14.57 -8.08
N GLU A 110 6.18 -13.31 -8.06
CA GLU A 110 5.46 -12.70 -9.17
C GLU A 110 6.41 -12.13 -10.23
N ARG A 111 5.98 -12.19 -11.48
CA ARG A 111 6.70 -11.55 -12.59
C ARG A 111 6.54 -10.04 -12.50
N VAL A 112 7.66 -9.34 -12.60
CA VAL A 112 7.69 -7.89 -12.66
C VAL A 112 7.12 -7.45 -14.02
N THR A 113 6.03 -6.69 -13.99
CA THR A 113 5.43 -6.09 -15.17
C THR A 113 5.66 -4.58 -15.19
N LYS A 114 5.46 -3.97 -16.35
CA LYS A 114 5.49 -2.51 -16.44
C LYS A 114 4.42 -1.89 -15.54
N ASP A 115 3.22 -2.48 -15.51
CA ASP A 115 2.09 -1.98 -14.74
C ASP A 115 2.37 -2.06 -13.23
N SER A 116 3.01 -3.15 -12.75
CA SER A 116 3.43 -3.25 -11.34
C SER A 116 4.46 -2.19 -10.97
N LEU A 117 5.45 -1.91 -11.83
CA LEU A 117 6.43 -0.86 -11.59
C LEU A 117 5.83 0.55 -11.62
N ASP A 118 4.92 0.80 -12.54
CA ASP A 118 4.24 2.10 -12.63
C ASP A 118 3.33 2.32 -11.40
N ALA A 119 2.67 1.27 -10.90
CA ALA A 119 1.90 1.31 -9.66
C ALA A 119 2.79 1.58 -8.43
N ILE A 120 3.94 0.90 -8.31
CA ILE A 120 4.91 1.13 -7.22
C ILE A 120 5.38 2.59 -7.24
N ARG A 121 5.75 3.13 -8.40
CA ARG A 121 6.16 4.52 -8.54
C ARG A 121 5.04 5.51 -8.23
N ALA A 122 3.82 5.21 -8.65
CA ALA A 122 2.67 6.05 -8.33
C ALA A 122 2.41 6.08 -6.82
N ALA A 123 2.42 4.92 -6.16
CA ALA A 123 2.21 4.79 -4.73
C ALA A 123 3.31 5.49 -3.91
N SER A 124 4.58 5.40 -4.34
CA SER A 124 5.72 5.99 -3.61
C SER A 124 5.67 7.52 -3.48
N ARG A 125 4.84 8.19 -4.30
CA ARG A 125 4.63 9.65 -4.20
C ARG A 125 3.78 10.06 -3.00
N PHE A 126 3.03 9.13 -2.43
CA PHE A 126 2.02 9.42 -1.41
C PHE A 126 2.19 8.61 -0.13
N CYS A 127 2.89 7.49 -0.20
CA CYS A 127 3.13 6.62 0.94
C CYS A 127 4.51 5.97 0.89
N ARG A 128 4.94 5.45 2.03
CA ARG A 128 6.17 4.66 2.10
C ARG A 128 5.94 3.30 1.45
N ILE A 129 6.89 2.84 0.64
CA ILE A 129 6.92 1.45 0.17
C ILE A 129 7.68 0.63 1.22
N ALA A 130 6.98 -0.30 1.85
CA ALA A 130 7.55 -1.19 2.85
C ALA A 130 8.02 -2.51 2.23
N TYR A 131 8.92 -3.18 2.95
CA TYR A 131 9.46 -4.52 2.63
C TYR A 131 10.32 -4.60 1.37
N CYS A 132 10.63 -3.49 0.72
CA CYS A 132 11.63 -3.45 -0.33
C CYS A 132 13.03 -3.29 0.25
N SER A 133 14.02 -3.87 -0.40
CA SER A 133 15.44 -3.82 0.04
C SER A 133 16.11 -2.47 -0.27
N ASP A 134 15.53 -1.70 -1.17
CA ASP A 134 16.00 -0.37 -1.56
C ASP A 134 14.85 0.65 -1.50
N PRO A 135 14.77 1.46 -0.43
CA PRO A 135 13.74 2.48 -0.27
C PRO A 135 13.77 3.59 -1.31
N SER A 136 14.90 3.78 -2.02
CA SER A 136 15.01 4.75 -3.11
C SER A 136 14.31 4.30 -4.38
N LEU A 137 13.96 3.02 -4.48
CA LEU A 137 13.37 2.39 -5.66
C LEU A 137 14.25 2.51 -6.92
N GLU A 138 15.56 2.63 -6.76
CA GLU A 138 16.50 2.61 -7.87
C GLU A 138 16.82 1.17 -8.29
N THR A 139 16.85 0.26 -7.32
CA THR A 139 17.17 -1.15 -7.52
C THR A 139 16.12 -2.05 -6.89
N MET A 140 16.11 -3.32 -7.30
CA MET A 140 15.30 -4.36 -6.66
C MET A 140 16.00 -5.72 -6.71
N LEU A 141 15.55 -6.64 -5.86
CA LEU A 141 15.98 -8.02 -5.86
C LEU A 141 15.07 -8.86 -6.76
N ILE A 142 15.67 -9.62 -7.63
CA ILE A 142 15.02 -10.64 -8.48
C ILE A 142 15.58 -12.01 -8.18
N VAL A 143 14.80 -13.04 -8.49
CA VAL A 143 15.21 -14.44 -8.34
C VAL A 143 16.27 -14.77 -9.38
N ASP A 144 17.37 -15.44 -8.99
CA ASP A 144 18.32 -16.01 -9.92
C ASP A 144 17.66 -17.19 -10.66
N GLN A 145 17.91 -17.25 -11.98
CA GLN A 145 17.43 -18.34 -12.84
C GLN A 145 18.29 -19.60 -12.69
#